data_7583b214a174165a3189419e0d4ccf1b
#
_entry.id   7583b214a174165a3189419e0d4ccf1b
#
_cell.length_a   1.000
_cell.length_b   1.000
_cell.length_c   1.000
_cell.angle_alpha   90.00
_cell.angle_beta   90.00
_cell.angle_gamma   90.00
#
_symmetry.space_group_name_H-M   'P 1'
#
loop_
_entity.id
_entity.type
_entity.pdbx_description
1 polymer ?
#
loop_
_entity_poly.entity_id
_entity_poly.type
_entity_poly.pdbx_seq_one_letter_code
_entity_poly.pdbx_strand_id
1 'polypeptide(L)'
;MRGSFKNIKPLFAMVAAAGMLASTAEAREFTIASWGGTYQEAQRNTYFTPFSKDTGTAFLEDTYLGGWAQFQAMQDTKQFPWDVVQVETSELVRGCEEGVFVTLDWSKIVPKSELLTDAVSECGLGVIVWSVVIAYNGDNVKKPPATLTDFWDTKTWPGKRGMRKGPKLNLEFALMADGVAPADVYKILNTPAGVDRAFKKLGQIKPLVQWWEAGAQAPEWLAAGDVELSIAYNGRITNAQKDGKNLKMIWDRTIFAIDSWAIIKGAPNVDVGYKFLKYTTDPGRQAEFTKSYAYGPTHKAGISMVAPDRAKSLPAGDNLKTGLFGGSKEALEFWVDFQEEMTERWNRWVAQN
;
A
#
# COMPACT_ATOMS: atom_id res chain seq x y z
N MET A 1 10.21 70.56 -74.75
CA MET A 1 8.78 70.27 -74.63
C MET A 1 8.60 69.14 -73.63
N ARG A 2 7.86 69.38 -72.61
CA ARG A 2 7.31 68.43 -71.62
C ARG A 2 8.26 67.40 -71.02
N GLY A 3 8.75 67.71 -69.80
CA GLY A 3 9.38 66.82 -68.86
C GLY A 3 8.37 65.94 -68.15
N SER A 4 8.78 64.73 -67.79
CA SER A 4 8.02 63.78 -67.00
C SER A 4 8.69 63.64 -65.65
N PHE A 5 8.01 63.99 -64.59
CA PHE A 5 8.46 63.82 -63.22
C PHE A 5 8.25 62.32 -62.81
N LYS A 6 9.29 61.65 -62.39
CA LYS A 6 9.23 60.31 -61.79
C LYS A 6 8.99 60.49 -60.26
N ASN A 7 7.88 59.99 -59.80
CA ASN A 7 7.52 59.87 -58.40
C ASN A 7 8.36 58.76 -57.75
N ILE A 8 9.14 59.09 -56.72
CA ILE A 8 9.82 58.17 -55.84
C ILE A 8 8.90 57.95 -54.63
N LYS A 9 8.40 56.73 -54.46
CA LYS A 9 7.67 56.31 -53.24
C LYS A 9 8.68 55.84 -52.19
N PRO A 10 8.52 56.28 -50.91
CA PRO A 10 9.34 55.71 -49.85
C PRO A 10 8.85 54.30 -49.45
N LEU A 11 9.79 53.39 -49.37
CA LEU A 11 9.60 52.02 -48.92
C LEU A 11 9.59 52.03 -47.38
N PHE A 12 8.40 51.90 -46.75
CA PHE A 12 8.30 51.68 -45.33
C PHE A 12 8.65 50.22 -45.02
N ALA A 13 9.79 49.96 -44.40
CA ALA A 13 10.18 48.69 -43.80
C ALA A 13 9.40 48.49 -42.52
N MET A 14 8.40 47.60 -42.56
CA MET A 14 7.65 47.14 -41.39
C MET A 14 8.47 46.07 -40.69
N VAL A 15 9.12 46.43 -39.57
CA VAL A 15 9.78 45.47 -38.67
C VAL A 15 8.70 44.76 -37.87
N ALA A 16 8.35 43.55 -38.23
CA ALA A 16 7.49 42.68 -37.46
C ALA A 16 8.28 42.18 -36.23
N ALA A 17 8.05 42.80 -35.09
CA ALA A 17 8.49 42.25 -33.81
C ALA A 17 7.64 41.01 -33.48
N ALA A 18 8.17 39.81 -33.77
CA ALA A 18 7.61 38.55 -33.30
C ALA A 18 7.85 38.49 -31.79
N GLY A 19 6.87 38.92 -31.01
CA GLY A 19 6.81 38.66 -29.60
C GLY A 19 6.66 37.15 -29.37
N MET A 20 7.71 36.48 -28.95
CA MET A 20 7.62 35.13 -28.36
C MET A 20 6.82 35.27 -27.05
N LEU A 21 5.53 34.99 -27.13
CA LEU A 21 4.72 34.62 -25.97
C LEU A 21 5.29 33.29 -25.47
N ALA A 22 6.25 33.35 -24.55
CA ALA A 22 6.54 32.19 -23.71
C ALA A 22 5.28 31.93 -22.92
N SER A 23 4.44 31.01 -23.40
CA SER A 23 3.39 30.43 -22.57
C SER A 23 4.10 29.75 -21.39
N THR A 24 4.12 30.40 -20.25
CA THR A 24 4.40 29.73 -18.99
C THR A 24 3.29 28.66 -18.88
N ALA A 25 3.64 27.41 -19.17
CA ALA A 25 2.77 26.30 -18.81
C ALA A 25 2.51 26.45 -17.32
N GLU A 26 1.32 26.85 -16.96
CA GLU A 26 0.89 26.92 -15.56
C GLU A 26 1.06 25.49 -15.02
N ALA A 27 2.01 25.32 -14.09
CA ALA A 27 2.29 24.01 -13.52
C ALA A 27 1.00 23.56 -12.83
N ARG A 28 0.46 22.39 -13.22
CA ARG A 28 -0.73 21.84 -12.56
C ARG A 28 -0.49 21.75 -11.05
N GLU A 29 -1.56 21.75 -10.28
CA GLU A 29 -1.50 21.60 -8.83
C GLU A 29 -0.83 20.29 -8.43
N PHE A 30 -0.13 20.31 -7.28
CA PHE A 30 0.50 19.13 -6.71
C PHE A 30 -0.54 18.05 -6.42
N THR A 31 -0.40 16.89 -7.02
CA THR A 31 -1.38 15.80 -6.94
C THR A 31 -0.83 14.60 -6.20
N ILE A 32 -1.57 14.14 -5.19
CA ILE A 32 -1.25 12.99 -4.33
C ILE A 32 -2.24 11.88 -4.64
N ALA A 33 -1.76 10.70 -5.06
CA ALA A 33 -2.59 9.52 -5.24
C ALA A 33 -2.41 8.53 -4.08
N SER A 34 -3.53 8.02 -3.54
CA SER A 34 -3.53 7.06 -2.44
C SER A 34 -4.71 6.09 -2.54
N TRP A 35 -4.90 5.22 -1.55
CA TRP A 35 -5.81 4.08 -1.57
C TRP A 35 -7.30 4.39 -1.34
N GLY A 36 -7.69 5.65 -1.31
CA GLY A 36 -9.09 6.08 -1.17
C GLY A 36 -9.75 5.76 0.17
N GLY A 37 -11.05 6.06 0.24
CA GLY A 37 -11.90 5.74 1.39
C GLY A 37 -11.44 6.37 2.70
N THR A 38 -11.85 5.76 3.83
CA THR A 38 -11.52 6.25 5.19
C THR A 38 -10.02 6.27 5.48
N TYR A 39 -9.22 5.47 4.75
CA TYR A 39 -7.78 5.51 4.86
C TYR A 39 -7.21 6.82 4.32
N GLN A 40 -7.57 7.20 3.10
CA GLN A 40 -7.11 8.46 2.51
C GLN A 40 -7.68 9.68 3.24
N GLU A 41 -8.89 9.57 3.79
CA GLU A 41 -9.45 10.60 4.67
C GLU A 41 -8.59 10.82 5.93
N ALA A 42 -8.12 9.73 6.57
CA ALA A 42 -7.19 9.83 7.68
C ALA A 42 -5.86 10.48 7.27
N GLN A 43 -5.35 10.18 6.08
CA GLN A 43 -4.15 10.81 5.52
C GLN A 43 -4.39 12.30 5.23
N ARG A 44 -5.54 12.65 4.66
CA ARG A 44 -5.94 14.04 4.40
C ARG A 44 -5.91 14.85 5.68
N ASN A 45 -6.49 14.32 6.75
CA ASN A 45 -6.59 15.01 8.03
C ASN A 45 -5.24 15.13 8.75
N THR A 46 -4.35 14.16 8.59
CA THR A 46 -3.06 14.12 9.30
C THR A 46 -1.91 14.72 8.52
N TYR A 47 -1.91 14.54 7.19
CA TYR A 47 -0.78 14.93 6.34
C TYR A 47 -1.14 15.98 5.29
N PHE A 48 -2.16 15.77 4.45
CA PHE A 48 -2.36 16.58 3.24
C PHE A 48 -2.83 17.99 3.58
N THR A 49 -3.92 18.12 4.34
CA THR A 49 -4.45 19.44 4.76
C THR A 49 -3.46 20.20 5.65
N PRO A 50 -2.83 19.58 6.67
CA PRO A 50 -1.79 20.28 7.43
C PRO A 50 -0.58 20.69 6.59
N PHE A 51 -0.11 19.83 5.65
CA PHE A 51 0.96 20.18 4.73
C PHE A 51 0.62 21.41 3.89
N SER A 52 -0.57 21.43 3.30
CA SER A 52 -1.05 22.56 2.50
C SER A 52 -1.10 23.84 3.35
N LYS A 53 -1.64 23.77 4.56
CA LYS A 53 -1.72 24.90 5.49
C LYS A 53 -0.35 25.43 5.89
N ASP A 54 0.60 24.55 6.22
CA ASP A 54 1.91 24.91 6.74
C ASP A 54 2.86 25.43 5.65
N THR A 55 2.67 24.98 4.40
CA THR A 55 3.55 25.34 3.27
C THR A 55 2.95 26.27 2.25
N GLY A 56 1.62 26.53 2.31
CA GLY A 56 0.90 27.26 1.28
C GLY A 56 0.73 26.49 -0.05
N THR A 57 1.06 25.21 -0.09
CA THR A 57 0.97 24.38 -1.30
C THR A 57 -0.47 23.90 -1.51
N ALA A 58 -1.11 24.34 -2.59
CA ALA A 58 -2.38 23.73 -3.02
C ALA A 58 -2.14 22.30 -3.51
N PHE A 59 -3.10 21.40 -3.28
CA PHE A 59 -3.00 20.00 -3.71
C PHE A 59 -4.33 19.48 -4.22
N LEU A 60 -4.23 18.50 -5.13
CA LEU A 60 -5.31 17.63 -5.54
C LEU A 60 -5.09 16.21 -4.98
N GLU A 61 -6.18 15.50 -4.85
CA GLU A 61 -6.16 14.10 -4.45
C GLU A 61 -6.71 13.23 -5.57
N ASP A 62 -6.11 12.06 -5.73
CA ASP A 62 -6.63 11.01 -6.59
C ASP A 62 -6.59 9.66 -5.87
N THR A 63 -7.31 8.69 -6.40
CA THR A 63 -7.39 7.34 -5.83
C THR A 63 -6.66 6.36 -6.73
N TYR A 64 -5.73 5.63 -6.14
CA TYR A 64 -5.03 4.51 -6.75
C TYR A 64 -5.52 3.20 -6.12
N LEU A 65 -5.90 2.24 -6.95
CA LEU A 65 -6.44 0.96 -6.49
C LEU A 65 -5.50 -0.23 -6.72
N GLY A 66 -4.23 0.07 -7.03
CA GLY A 66 -3.25 -0.93 -7.42
C GLY A 66 -3.26 -1.22 -8.92
N GLY A 67 -2.19 -1.85 -9.38
CA GLY A 67 -2.04 -2.27 -10.77
C GLY A 67 -1.06 -1.42 -11.60
N TRP A 68 -0.37 -2.09 -12.50
CA TRP A 68 0.74 -1.48 -13.24
C TRP A 68 0.31 -0.62 -14.43
N ALA A 69 -0.89 -0.86 -14.98
CA ALA A 69 -1.35 -0.24 -16.23
C ALA A 69 -1.34 1.30 -16.19
N GLN A 70 -1.63 1.91 -15.06
CA GLN A 70 -1.63 3.38 -14.91
C GLN A 70 -0.22 3.95 -15.03
N PHE A 71 0.77 3.32 -14.41
CA PHE A 71 2.18 3.73 -14.54
C PHE A 71 2.69 3.55 -15.96
N GLN A 72 2.33 2.45 -16.61
CA GLN A 72 2.65 2.22 -18.01
C GLN A 72 2.07 3.32 -18.91
N ALA A 73 0.79 3.64 -18.74
CA ALA A 73 0.13 4.71 -19.50
C ALA A 73 0.82 6.07 -19.29
N MET A 74 1.25 6.40 -18.06
CA MET A 74 2.02 7.63 -17.80
C MET A 74 3.36 7.65 -18.58
N GLN A 75 4.06 6.52 -18.61
CA GLN A 75 5.34 6.42 -19.31
C GLN A 75 5.16 6.49 -20.82
N ASP A 76 4.12 5.87 -21.38
CA ASP A 76 3.86 5.84 -22.81
C ASP A 76 3.40 7.21 -23.35
N THR A 77 2.52 7.88 -22.59
CA THR A 77 1.94 9.17 -23.01
C THR A 77 2.78 10.38 -22.60
N LYS A 78 3.72 10.21 -21.65
CA LYS A 78 4.44 11.30 -20.99
C LYS A 78 3.51 12.31 -20.30
N GLN A 79 2.33 11.86 -19.90
CA GLN A 79 1.39 12.64 -19.11
C GLN A 79 1.37 12.11 -17.69
N PHE A 80 1.66 12.98 -16.73
CA PHE A 80 1.84 12.61 -15.34
C PHE A 80 0.75 13.30 -14.49
N PRO A 81 -0.44 12.67 -14.32
CA PRO A 81 -1.52 13.24 -13.51
C PRO A 81 -1.17 13.31 -12.02
N TRP A 82 -0.26 12.47 -11.55
CA TRP A 82 0.20 12.41 -10.17
C TRP A 82 1.63 12.89 -10.01
N ASP A 83 1.96 13.45 -8.84
CA ASP A 83 3.33 13.79 -8.43
C ASP A 83 3.88 12.77 -7.43
N VAL A 84 3.05 12.42 -6.47
CA VAL A 84 3.35 11.43 -5.43
C VAL A 84 2.25 10.39 -5.41
N VAL A 85 2.64 9.13 -5.29
CA VAL A 85 1.71 8.00 -5.18
C VAL A 85 2.12 7.09 -4.04
N GLN A 86 1.13 6.55 -3.32
CA GLN A 86 1.37 5.47 -2.37
C GLN A 86 1.25 4.13 -3.07
N VAL A 87 2.28 3.28 -2.90
CA VAL A 87 2.36 1.97 -3.55
C VAL A 87 2.76 0.89 -2.56
N GLU A 88 2.38 -0.35 -2.85
CA GLU A 88 2.90 -1.54 -2.17
C GLU A 88 4.35 -1.81 -2.58
N THR A 89 5.05 -2.64 -1.80
CA THR A 89 6.48 -2.91 -2.01
C THR A 89 6.80 -3.51 -3.39
N SER A 90 5.95 -4.37 -3.93
CA SER A 90 6.17 -4.98 -5.26
C SER A 90 6.13 -3.95 -6.39
N GLU A 91 5.18 -3.03 -6.33
CA GLU A 91 5.06 -1.94 -7.30
C GLU A 91 6.19 -0.93 -7.15
N LEU A 92 6.63 -0.69 -5.90
CA LEU A 92 7.76 0.17 -5.63
C LEU A 92 9.05 -0.36 -6.24
N VAL A 93 9.35 -1.63 -6.04
CA VAL A 93 10.56 -2.27 -6.58
C VAL A 93 10.52 -2.24 -8.11
N ARG A 94 9.44 -2.69 -8.71
CA ARG A 94 9.26 -2.66 -10.15
C ARG A 94 9.40 -1.25 -10.71
N GLY A 95 8.74 -0.27 -10.09
CA GLY A 95 8.78 1.11 -10.55
C GLY A 95 10.15 1.77 -10.40
N CYS A 96 10.95 1.30 -9.44
CA CYS A 96 12.34 1.72 -9.30
C CYS A 96 13.21 1.14 -10.42
N GLU A 97 13.11 -0.16 -10.68
CA GLU A 97 13.86 -0.87 -11.72
C GLU A 97 13.52 -0.37 -13.14
N GLU A 98 12.25 -0.16 -13.42
CA GLU A 98 11.80 0.38 -14.71
C GLU A 98 11.97 1.91 -14.85
N GLY A 99 12.47 2.58 -13.79
CA GLY A 99 12.71 4.03 -13.81
C GLY A 99 11.46 4.90 -13.87
N VAL A 100 10.35 4.40 -13.35
CA VAL A 100 9.06 5.10 -13.23
C VAL A 100 9.07 6.06 -12.05
N PHE A 101 9.78 5.72 -10.98
CA PHE A 101 9.91 6.54 -9.79
C PHE A 101 11.26 7.24 -9.71
N VAL A 102 11.29 8.34 -8.99
CA VAL A 102 12.51 9.10 -8.72
C VAL A 102 13.39 8.33 -7.74
N THR A 103 14.66 8.13 -8.07
CA THR A 103 15.66 7.71 -7.08
C THR A 103 15.81 8.80 -6.01
N LEU A 104 15.54 8.47 -4.75
CA LEU A 104 15.43 9.45 -3.67
C LEU A 104 16.77 9.98 -3.19
N ASP A 105 16.89 11.29 -3.17
CA ASP A 105 17.95 11.99 -2.41
C ASP A 105 17.51 12.08 -0.94
N TRP A 106 17.96 11.12 -0.15
CA TRP A 106 17.62 11.01 1.27
C TRP A 106 18.09 12.18 2.12
N SER A 107 19.06 12.98 1.65
CA SER A 107 19.49 14.20 2.35
C SER A 107 18.40 15.26 2.41
N LYS A 108 17.43 15.20 1.50
CA LYS A 108 16.25 16.10 1.44
C LYS A 108 15.09 15.64 2.33
N ILE A 109 15.14 14.43 2.90
CA ILE A 109 14.02 13.82 3.63
C ILE A 109 14.36 13.75 5.13
N VAL A 110 14.98 12.67 5.56
CA VAL A 110 15.32 12.37 6.95
C VAL A 110 16.51 11.41 6.98
N PRO A 111 17.34 11.39 8.05
CA PRO A 111 18.36 10.36 8.21
C PRO A 111 17.74 8.97 8.17
N LYS A 112 18.24 8.09 7.29
CA LYS A 112 17.72 6.72 7.13
C LYS A 112 17.69 5.94 8.44
N SER A 113 18.61 6.23 9.36
CA SER A 113 18.69 5.58 10.69
C SER A 113 17.50 5.84 11.61
N GLU A 114 16.71 6.88 11.34
CA GLU A 114 15.52 7.23 12.12
C GLU A 114 14.29 6.38 11.74
N LEU A 115 14.33 5.74 10.58
CA LEU A 115 13.26 4.90 10.06
C LEU A 115 13.53 3.41 10.34
N LEU A 116 12.46 2.60 10.26
CA LEU A 116 12.59 1.16 10.16
C LEU A 116 13.43 0.82 8.91
N THR A 117 14.25 -0.21 8.99
CA THR A 117 15.13 -0.62 7.87
C THR A 117 14.34 -0.85 6.58
N ASP A 118 13.23 -1.57 6.69
CA ASP A 118 12.38 -1.92 5.55
C ASP A 118 11.53 -0.75 5.02
N ALA A 119 11.52 0.40 5.72
CA ALA A 119 10.89 1.63 5.26
C ALA A 119 11.81 2.49 4.38
N VAL A 120 13.06 2.08 4.21
CA VAL A 120 14.07 2.78 3.43
C VAL A 120 14.34 2.02 2.14
N SER A 121 13.99 2.59 1.01
CA SER A 121 14.32 2.03 -0.30
C SER A 121 14.99 3.05 -1.23
N GLU A 122 15.41 2.63 -2.40
CA GLU A 122 16.03 3.51 -3.39
C GLU A 122 15.07 4.58 -3.90
N CYS A 123 13.82 4.21 -4.19
CA CYS A 123 12.82 5.08 -4.83
C CYS A 123 11.60 5.37 -3.96
N GLY A 124 11.56 4.90 -2.73
CA GLY A 124 10.38 5.05 -1.87
C GLY A 124 10.71 5.29 -0.41
N LEU A 125 9.82 6.03 0.22
CA LEU A 125 9.77 6.27 1.65
C LEU A 125 8.61 5.48 2.24
N GLY A 126 8.89 4.46 3.06
CA GLY A 126 7.87 3.73 3.79
C GLY A 126 7.09 4.64 4.73
N VAL A 127 5.77 4.61 4.65
CA VAL A 127 4.90 5.53 5.41
C VAL A 127 4.03 4.84 6.43
N ILE A 128 3.63 3.60 6.18
CA ILE A 128 2.83 2.79 7.10
C ILE A 128 3.30 1.34 7.11
N VAL A 129 3.13 0.70 8.26
CA VAL A 129 3.15 -0.75 8.38
C VAL A 129 1.70 -1.23 8.50
N TRP A 130 1.27 -2.11 7.61
CA TRP A 130 -0.04 -2.78 7.70
C TRP A 130 0.13 -4.27 7.94
N SER A 131 -0.93 -4.94 8.38
CA SER A 131 -0.89 -6.37 8.62
C SER A 131 -2.20 -7.05 8.28
N VAL A 132 -2.10 -8.30 7.84
CA VAL A 132 -3.20 -9.25 7.79
C VAL A 132 -3.13 -10.15 8.99
N VAL A 133 -4.19 -10.14 9.77
CA VAL A 133 -4.36 -10.87 11.04
C VAL A 133 -5.48 -11.89 10.94
N ILE A 134 -5.55 -12.82 11.87
CA ILE A 134 -6.77 -13.58 12.09
C ILE A 134 -7.71 -12.76 12.96
N ALA A 135 -8.98 -12.72 12.59
CA ALA A 135 -10.00 -12.02 13.34
C ALA A 135 -11.25 -12.89 13.57
N TYR A 136 -11.98 -12.59 14.65
CA TYR A 136 -13.22 -13.25 15.02
C TYR A 136 -14.16 -12.31 15.74
N ASN A 137 -15.45 -12.65 15.79
CA ASN A 137 -16.43 -11.91 16.57
C ASN A 137 -16.49 -12.47 18.01
N GLY A 138 -16.12 -11.62 18.99
CA GLY A 138 -16.11 -11.98 20.41
C GLY A 138 -17.48 -12.31 21.01
N ASP A 139 -18.58 -11.90 20.36
CA ASP A 139 -19.93 -12.23 20.80
C ASP A 139 -20.32 -13.66 20.39
N ASN A 140 -19.81 -14.15 19.27
CA ASN A 140 -20.18 -15.43 18.68
C ASN A 140 -19.22 -16.56 19.07
N VAL A 141 -17.91 -16.25 19.20
CA VAL A 141 -16.87 -17.25 19.46
C VAL A 141 -16.62 -17.39 20.96
N LYS A 142 -17.19 -18.44 21.56
CA LYS A 142 -17.11 -18.69 23.02
C LYS A 142 -15.71 -19.03 23.52
N LYS A 143 -14.97 -19.82 22.73
CA LYS A 143 -13.56 -20.16 23.01
C LYS A 143 -12.67 -19.36 22.06
N PRO A 144 -11.99 -18.31 22.55
CA PRO A 144 -11.12 -17.51 21.70
C PRO A 144 -10.00 -18.37 21.07
N PRO A 145 -9.79 -18.30 19.73
CA PRO A 145 -8.59 -18.85 19.12
C PRO A 145 -7.38 -18.01 19.55
N ALA A 146 -6.19 -18.61 19.58
CA ALA A 146 -4.96 -17.97 20.04
C ALA A 146 -3.83 -18.00 19.00
N THR A 147 -3.88 -18.96 18.08
CA THR A 147 -2.80 -19.23 17.12
C THR A 147 -3.30 -19.32 15.69
N LEU A 148 -2.39 -19.19 14.73
CA LEU A 148 -2.70 -19.43 13.32
C LEU A 148 -3.23 -20.85 13.08
N THR A 149 -2.72 -21.85 13.80
CA THR A 149 -3.18 -23.24 13.64
C THR A 149 -4.64 -23.44 14.04
N ASP A 150 -5.16 -22.62 14.95
CA ASP A 150 -6.56 -22.65 15.35
C ASP A 150 -7.51 -22.30 14.17
N PHE A 151 -7.03 -21.50 13.22
CA PHE A 151 -7.80 -21.18 12.01
C PHE A 151 -8.08 -22.43 11.16
N TRP A 152 -7.21 -23.46 11.22
CA TRP A 152 -7.38 -24.75 10.55
C TRP A 152 -8.09 -25.80 11.41
N ASP A 153 -8.30 -25.56 12.70
CA ASP A 153 -9.05 -26.47 13.56
C ASP A 153 -10.56 -26.34 13.36
N THR A 154 -11.10 -27.09 12.41
CA THR A 154 -12.52 -27.10 12.08
C THR A 154 -13.35 -27.99 13.03
N LYS A 155 -12.74 -28.64 14.01
CA LYS A 155 -13.45 -29.39 15.05
C LYS A 155 -13.81 -28.49 16.22
N THR A 156 -12.89 -27.67 16.67
CA THR A 156 -13.12 -26.72 17.76
C THR A 156 -13.91 -25.52 17.26
N TRP A 157 -13.64 -25.05 16.05
CA TRP A 157 -14.34 -23.93 15.38
C TRP A 157 -14.92 -24.42 14.04
N PRO A 158 -16.15 -24.96 14.03
CA PRO A 158 -16.72 -25.64 12.85
C PRO A 158 -17.28 -24.70 11.78
N GLY A 159 -17.41 -23.40 12.06
CA GLY A 159 -17.98 -22.43 11.14
C GLY A 159 -17.08 -22.10 9.94
N LYS A 160 -17.59 -21.29 9.04
CA LYS A 160 -16.89 -20.88 7.84
C LYS A 160 -15.66 -20.02 8.15
N ARG A 161 -14.72 -20.00 7.18
CA ARG A 161 -13.51 -19.17 7.18
C ARG A 161 -13.61 -18.09 6.13
N GLY A 162 -13.34 -16.83 6.48
CA GLY A 162 -13.14 -15.75 5.51
C GLY A 162 -11.68 -15.69 5.06
N MET A 163 -11.42 -15.79 3.77
CA MET A 163 -10.06 -15.64 3.22
C MET A 163 -10.07 -14.76 1.97
N ARG A 164 -8.94 -14.12 1.66
CA ARG A 164 -8.81 -13.33 0.44
C ARG A 164 -8.88 -14.23 -0.79
N LYS A 165 -9.58 -13.82 -1.84
CA LYS A 165 -9.55 -14.51 -3.13
C LYS A 165 -8.19 -14.31 -3.80
N GLY A 166 -7.54 -15.39 -4.18
CA GLY A 166 -6.24 -15.39 -4.85
C GLY A 166 -5.15 -16.11 -4.07
N PRO A 167 -4.00 -16.40 -4.69
CA PRO A 167 -2.92 -17.18 -4.07
C PRO A 167 -2.15 -16.39 -3.01
N LYS A 168 -1.88 -15.09 -3.24
CA LYS A 168 -1.09 -14.22 -2.35
C LYS A 168 -1.77 -14.08 -0.99
N LEU A 169 -1.01 -14.17 0.07
CA LEU A 169 -1.36 -14.31 1.48
C LEU A 169 -1.81 -15.73 1.85
N ASN A 170 -2.59 -16.41 1.03
CA ASN A 170 -3.15 -17.73 1.36
C ASN A 170 -2.10 -18.84 1.32
N LEU A 171 -1.17 -18.82 0.37
CA LEU A 171 -0.07 -19.80 0.31
C LEU A 171 0.87 -19.64 1.50
N GLU A 172 1.17 -18.41 1.88
CA GLU A 172 2.00 -18.07 3.03
C GLU A 172 1.34 -18.52 4.34
N PHE A 173 0.07 -18.16 4.57
CA PHE A 173 -0.67 -18.62 5.75
C PHE A 173 -0.76 -20.13 5.82
N ALA A 174 -0.97 -20.80 4.69
CA ALA A 174 -1.04 -22.26 4.64
C ALA A 174 0.28 -22.92 5.07
N LEU A 175 1.41 -22.44 4.56
CA LEU A 175 2.72 -22.98 4.96
C LEU A 175 3.01 -22.71 6.44
N MET A 176 2.74 -21.52 6.94
CA MET A 176 2.91 -21.21 8.35
C MET A 176 1.99 -22.06 9.24
N ALA A 177 0.74 -22.29 8.82
CA ALA A 177 -0.18 -23.19 9.53
C ALA A 177 0.24 -24.67 9.45
N ASP A 178 1.04 -25.04 8.45
CA ASP A 178 1.65 -26.38 8.30
C ASP A 178 3.03 -26.48 8.98
N GLY A 179 3.38 -25.53 9.84
CA GLY A 179 4.57 -25.55 10.69
C GLY A 179 5.83 -24.95 10.06
N VAL A 180 5.76 -24.33 8.89
CA VAL A 180 6.90 -23.60 8.31
C VAL A 180 7.13 -22.32 9.12
N ALA A 181 8.39 -22.09 9.51
CA ALA A 181 8.76 -20.82 10.15
C ALA A 181 8.58 -19.65 9.19
N PRO A 182 8.14 -18.46 9.65
CA PRO A 182 7.98 -17.29 8.77
C PRO A 182 9.19 -16.99 7.89
N ALA A 183 10.39 -17.07 8.44
CA ALA A 183 11.65 -16.83 7.71
C ALA A 183 11.94 -17.83 6.57
N ASP A 184 11.30 -19.00 6.57
CA ASP A 184 11.52 -20.04 5.56
C ASP A 184 10.39 -20.12 4.51
N VAL A 185 9.31 -19.34 4.67
CA VAL A 185 8.12 -19.44 3.82
C VAL A 185 8.46 -19.29 2.34
N TYR A 186 9.14 -18.23 1.95
CA TYR A 186 9.46 -18.00 0.54
C TYR A 186 10.54 -18.93 0.00
N LYS A 187 11.46 -19.38 0.84
CA LYS A 187 12.41 -20.44 0.48
C LYS A 187 11.68 -21.76 0.11
N ILE A 188 10.63 -22.07 0.84
CA ILE A 188 9.79 -23.25 0.54
C ILE A 188 8.92 -23.00 -0.69
N LEU A 189 8.26 -21.83 -0.81
CA LEU A 189 7.45 -21.48 -1.98
C LEU A 189 8.24 -21.45 -3.29
N ASN A 190 9.53 -21.16 -3.26
CA ASN A 190 10.41 -21.22 -4.43
C ASN A 190 10.68 -22.65 -4.94
N THR A 191 9.94 -23.64 -4.42
CA THR A 191 10.03 -25.03 -4.87
C THR A 191 8.64 -25.54 -5.28
N PRO A 192 8.53 -26.35 -6.37
CA PRO A 192 7.25 -26.96 -6.75
C PRO A 192 6.62 -27.78 -5.61
N ALA A 193 7.42 -28.53 -4.85
CA ALA A 193 6.96 -29.30 -3.70
C ALA A 193 6.41 -28.41 -2.57
N GLY A 194 7.01 -27.25 -2.35
CA GLY A 194 6.52 -26.28 -1.37
C GLY A 194 5.19 -25.63 -1.77
N VAL A 195 5.04 -25.30 -3.04
CA VAL A 195 3.77 -24.84 -3.58
C VAL A 195 2.69 -25.92 -3.46
N ASP A 196 3.01 -27.18 -3.82
CA ASP A 196 2.10 -28.31 -3.63
C ASP A 196 1.67 -28.47 -2.17
N ARG A 197 2.62 -28.34 -1.23
CA ARG A 197 2.39 -28.38 0.21
C ARG A 197 1.40 -27.30 0.66
N ALA A 198 1.58 -26.07 0.18
CA ALA A 198 0.69 -24.95 0.50
C ALA A 198 -0.75 -25.21 0.01
N PHE A 199 -0.93 -25.61 -1.26
CA PHE A 199 -2.25 -25.96 -1.80
C PHE A 199 -2.88 -27.16 -1.10
N LYS A 200 -2.10 -28.19 -0.75
CA LYS A 200 -2.59 -29.33 0.04
C LYS A 200 -3.11 -28.88 1.41
N LYS A 201 -2.40 -27.98 2.07
CA LYS A 201 -2.83 -27.42 3.37
C LYS A 201 -4.11 -26.59 3.23
N LEU A 202 -4.21 -25.73 2.24
CA LEU A 202 -5.44 -24.98 1.93
C LEU A 202 -6.62 -25.91 1.62
N GLY A 203 -6.37 -27.02 0.94
CA GLY A 203 -7.40 -28.02 0.62
C GLY A 203 -8.11 -28.58 1.85
N GLN A 204 -7.47 -28.59 3.03
CA GLN A 204 -8.07 -29.09 4.27
C GLN A 204 -9.28 -28.29 4.73
N ILE A 205 -9.30 -26.97 4.43
CA ILE A 205 -10.37 -26.07 4.86
C ILE A 205 -11.17 -25.51 3.68
N LYS A 206 -10.78 -25.74 2.43
CA LYS A 206 -11.38 -25.20 1.23
C LYS A 206 -12.92 -25.27 1.21
N PRO A 207 -13.58 -26.37 1.57
CA PRO A 207 -15.05 -26.45 1.55
C PRO A 207 -15.74 -25.48 2.51
N LEU A 208 -15.01 -24.96 3.52
CA LEU A 208 -15.51 -24.02 4.52
C LEU A 208 -15.12 -22.58 4.23
N VAL A 209 -14.36 -22.30 3.17
CA VAL A 209 -13.86 -20.96 2.90
C VAL A 209 -14.83 -20.15 2.08
N GLN A 210 -15.14 -18.96 2.59
CA GLN A 210 -15.80 -17.88 1.88
C GLN A 210 -14.76 -16.86 1.45
N TRP A 211 -14.62 -16.66 0.11
CA TRP A 211 -13.55 -15.86 -0.48
C TRP A 211 -13.97 -14.40 -0.61
N TRP A 212 -13.31 -13.49 0.09
CA TRP A 212 -13.54 -12.06 -0.07
C TRP A 212 -12.60 -11.42 -1.09
N GLU A 213 -13.08 -10.42 -1.83
CA GLU A 213 -12.34 -9.64 -2.82
C GLU A 213 -12.01 -8.25 -2.26
N ALA A 214 -12.97 -7.60 -1.62
CA ALA A 214 -12.79 -6.31 -0.97
C ALA A 214 -12.51 -6.49 0.54
N GLY A 215 -11.49 -5.78 1.06
CA GLY A 215 -11.08 -5.90 2.46
C GLY A 215 -12.16 -5.52 3.49
N ALA A 216 -13.21 -4.78 3.09
CA ALA A 216 -14.36 -4.47 3.94
C ALA A 216 -15.25 -5.68 4.21
N GLN A 217 -15.29 -6.66 3.32
CA GLN A 217 -16.15 -7.85 3.44
C GLN A 217 -15.82 -8.70 4.67
N ALA A 218 -14.53 -8.81 5.02
CA ALA A 218 -14.09 -9.64 6.15
C ALA A 218 -14.71 -9.18 7.51
N PRO A 219 -14.59 -7.90 7.93
CA PRO A 219 -15.27 -7.46 9.15
C PRO A 219 -16.78 -7.47 9.07
N GLU A 220 -17.38 -7.23 7.90
CA GLU A 220 -18.84 -7.34 7.69
C GLU A 220 -19.34 -8.76 7.95
N TRP A 221 -18.69 -9.77 7.34
CA TRP A 221 -19.07 -11.17 7.51
C TRP A 221 -18.84 -11.68 8.94
N LEU A 222 -17.78 -11.23 9.59
CA LEU A 222 -17.55 -11.54 11.01
C LEU A 222 -18.64 -10.94 11.90
N ALA A 223 -19.01 -9.68 11.65
CA ALA A 223 -20.06 -9.00 12.42
C ALA A 223 -21.45 -9.61 12.20
N ALA A 224 -21.76 -10.05 10.98
CA ALA A 224 -22.99 -10.72 10.63
C ALA A 224 -23.04 -12.19 11.11
N GLY A 225 -21.88 -12.81 11.40
CA GLY A 225 -21.78 -14.24 11.73
C GLY A 225 -21.78 -15.17 10.51
N ASP A 226 -21.56 -14.62 9.32
CA ASP A 226 -21.46 -15.39 8.06
C ASP A 226 -20.22 -16.28 8.03
N VAL A 227 -19.14 -15.83 8.72
CA VAL A 227 -17.92 -16.58 8.96
C VAL A 227 -17.56 -16.56 10.45
N GLU A 228 -16.97 -17.63 10.94
CA GLU A 228 -16.55 -17.74 12.35
C GLU A 228 -15.19 -17.09 12.59
N LEU A 229 -14.23 -17.37 11.71
CA LEU A 229 -12.90 -16.78 11.70
C LEU A 229 -12.61 -16.22 10.31
N SER A 230 -11.87 -15.11 10.24
CA SER A 230 -11.42 -14.55 8.96
C SER A 230 -9.99 -14.06 9.04
N ILE A 231 -9.19 -14.25 7.99
CA ILE A 231 -8.06 -13.35 7.78
C ILE A 231 -8.59 -11.98 7.36
N ALA A 232 -7.99 -10.92 7.87
CA ALA A 232 -8.46 -9.56 7.61
C ALA A 232 -7.34 -8.54 7.80
N TYR A 233 -7.42 -7.41 7.11
CA TYR A 233 -6.54 -6.27 7.38
C TYR A 233 -6.84 -5.68 8.77
N ASN A 234 -5.81 -5.55 9.60
CA ASN A 234 -5.94 -5.07 10.98
C ASN A 234 -6.63 -3.70 11.08
N GLY A 235 -6.36 -2.78 10.16
CA GLY A 235 -7.02 -1.48 10.10
C GLY A 235 -8.54 -1.57 9.85
N ARG A 236 -8.98 -2.53 9.05
CA ARG A 236 -10.42 -2.77 8.79
C ARG A 236 -11.13 -3.31 10.02
N ILE A 237 -10.50 -4.24 10.74
CA ILE A 237 -11.04 -4.75 12.01
C ILE A 237 -11.12 -3.64 13.05
N THR A 238 -10.06 -2.82 13.17
CA THR A 238 -10.05 -1.71 14.12
C THR A 238 -11.12 -0.65 13.82
N ASN A 239 -11.39 -0.37 12.55
CA ASN A 239 -12.48 0.55 12.20
C ASN A 239 -13.85 -0.05 12.59
N ALA A 240 -14.10 -1.32 12.31
CA ALA A 240 -15.33 -1.98 12.74
C ALA A 240 -15.47 -2.00 14.28
N GLN A 241 -14.35 -2.10 15.03
CA GLN A 241 -14.37 -1.96 16.49
C GLN A 241 -14.79 -0.55 16.94
N LYS A 242 -14.33 0.52 16.23
CA LYS A 242 -14.79 1.90 16.48
C LYS A 242 -16.29 2.07 16.25
N ASP A 243 -16.83 1.33 15.28
CA ASP A 243 -18.27 1.29 14.97
C ASP A 243 -19.05 0.37 15.92
N GLY A 244 -18.46 -0.03 17.06
CA GLY A 244 -19.10 -0.80 18.11
C GLY A 244 -19.15 -2.31 17.88
N LYS A 245 -18.48 -2.85 16.85
CA LYS A 245 -18.43 -4.30 16.62
C LYS A 245 -17.41 -4.95 17.55
N ASN A 246 -17.82 -6.03 18.24
CA ASN A 246 -16.95 -6.76 19.19
C ASN A 246 -15.98 -7.71 18.48
N LEU A 247 -15.29 -7.22 17.44
CA LEU A 247 -14.30 -8.00 16.73
C LEU A 247 -12.97 -8.06 17.52
N LYS A 248 -12.27 -9.17 17.42
CA LYS A 248 -10.97 -9.44 18.07
C LYS A 248 -9.94 -9.82 17.03
N MET A 249 -8.66 -9.59 17.32
CA MET A 249 -7.52 -9.90 16.45
C MET A 249 -6.53 -10.81 17.16
N ILE A 250 -5.90 -11.69 16.39
CA ILE A 250 -4.80 -12.56 16.82
C ILE A 250 -3.58 -12.19 15.99
N TRP A 251 -2.47 -11.93 16.66
CA TRP A 251 -1.22 -11.48 16.03
C TRP A 251 -0.22 -12.63 15.80
N ASP A 252 -0.59 -13.88 16.13
CA ASP A 252 0.27 -15.01 15.85
C ASP A 252 0.44 -15.26 14.35
N ARG A 253 1.69 -15.27 13.90
CA ARG A 253 2.07 -15.53 12.50
C ARG A 253 1.31 -14.65 11.49
N THR A 254 1.14 -13.39 11.83
CA THR A 254 0.57 -12.39 10.94
C THR A 254 1.47 -12.17 9.71
N ILE A 255 0.90 -11.70 8.61
CA ILE A 255 1.67 -11.23 7.46
C ILE A 255 1.61 -9.71 7.49
N PHE A 256 2.75 -9.03 7.43
CA PHE A 256 2.82 -7.59 7.42
C PHE A 256 3.68 -7.07 6.28
N ALA A 257 3.39 -5.85 5.83
CA ALA A 257 4.19 -5.17 4.82
C ALA A 257 4.17 -3.66 5.03
N ILE A 258 4.93 -2.94 4.22
CA ILE A 258 5.09 -1.50 4.27
C ILE A 258 4.61 -0.93 2.94
N ASP A 259 3.74 0.08 3.01
CA ASP A 259 3.46 0.92 1.86
C ASP A 259 4.36 2.14 1.88
N SER A 260 4.73 2.58 0.70
CA SER A 260 5.68 3.67 0.51
C SER A 260 5.11 4.78 -0.35
N TRP A 261 5.48 6.02 -0.03
CA TRP A 261 5.38 7.13 -0.96
C TRP A 261 6.48 7.05 -2.00
N ALA A 262 6.12 7.13 -3.27
CA ALA A 262 7.03 7.28 -4.39
C ALA A 262 6.74 8.58 -5.15
N ILE A 263 7.78 9.25 -5.63
CA ILE A 263 7.66 10.44 -6.49
C ILE A 263 7.70 9.96 -7.94
N ILE A 264 6.70 10.35 -8.75
CA ILE A 264 6.64 9.99 -10.17
C ILE A 264 7.74 10.71 -10.94
N LYS A 265 8.57 9.97 -11.65
CA LYS A 265 9.63 10.54 -12.51
C LYS A 265 9.03 11.17 -13.76
N GLY A 266 9.35 12.44 -13.99
CA GLY A 266 8.78 13.25 -15.06
C GLY A 266 7.61 14.13 -14.62
N ALA A 267 7.07 13.93 -13.43
CA ALA A 267 6.07 14.83 -12.86
C ALA A 267 6.64 16.24 -12.62
N PRO A 268 5.83 17.31 -12.74
CA PRO A 268 6.34 18.69 -12.67
C PRO A 268 6.71 19.14 -11.25
N ASN A 269 6.14 18.53 -10.21
CA ASN A 269 6.25 19.01 -8.82
C ASN A 269 7.20 18.16 -7.94
N VAL A 270 8.30 17.64 -8.48
CA VAL A 270 9.26 16.76 -7.76
C VAL A 270 9.77 17.39 -6.47
N ASP A 271 10.13 18.69 -6.48
CA ASP A 271 10.62 19.37 -5.28
C ASP A 271 9.55 19.52 -4.19
N VAL A 272 8.27 19.70 -4.57
CA VAL A 272 7.15 19.67 -3.64
C VAL A 272 6.97 18.24 -3.10
N GLY A 273 7.13 17.23 -3.95
CA GLY A 273 7.14 15.83 -3.55
C GLY A 273 8.14 15.54 -2.43
N TYR A 274 9.38 16.00 -2.54
CA TYR A 274 10.39 15.88 -1.47
C TYR A 274 9.96 16.57 -0.17
N LYS A 275 9.40 17.78 -0.26
CA LYS A 275 8.86 18.47 0.93
C LYS A 275 7.73 17.68 1.59
N PHE A 276 6.84 17.10 0.78
CA PHE A 276 5.76 16.26 1.25
C PHE A 276 6.29 14.97 1.91
N LEU A 277 7.21 14.26 1.28
CA LEU A 277 7.84 13.08 1.86
C LEU A 277 8.46 13.40 3.22
N LYS A 278 9.28 14.46 3.31
CA LYS A 278 9.85 14.93 4.57
C LYS A 278 8.77 15.23 5.63
N TYR A 279 7.66 15.87 5.22
CA TYR A 279 6.57 16.20 6.13
C TYR A 279 5.89 14.97 6.73
N THR A 280 5.74 13.90 5.93
CA THR A 280 5.15 12.65 6.39
C THR A 280 6.06 11.82 7.29
N THR A 281 7.36 12.14 7.39
CA THR A 281 8.28 11.48 8.31
C THR A 281 8.24 12.05 9.73
N ASP A 282 7.52 13.14 9.99
CA ASP A 282 7.41 13.68 11.34
C ASP A 282 6.85 12.62 12.31
N PRO A 283 7.59 12.27 13.38
CA PRO A 283 7.19 11.18 14.26
C PRO A 283 5.89 11.45 15.03
N GLY A 284 5.61 12.72 15.36
CA GLY A 284 4.38 13.11 16.00
C GLY A 284 3.17 12.95 15.08
N ARG A 285 3.32 13.29 13.81
CA ARG A 285 2.27 13.10 12.78
C ARG A 285 2.01 11.62 12.51
N GLN A 286 3.05 10.79 12.43
CA GLN A 286 2.88 9.36 12.28
C GLN A 286 2.17 8.74 13.50
N ALA A 287 2.52 9.16 14.73
CA ALA A 287 1.79 8.75 15.91
C ALA A 287 0.34 9.23 15.92
N GLU A 288 0.07 10.48 15.50
CA GLU A 288 -1.28 11.03 15.38
C GLU A 288 -2.13 10.25 14.36
N PHE A 289 -1.55 9.89 13.19
CA PHE A 289 -2.22 9.07 12.19
C PHE A 289 -2.74 7.76 12.76
N THR A 290 -1.99 7.12 13.69
CA THR A 290 -2.42 5.86 14.30
C THR A 290 -3.73 6.01 15.10
N LYS A 291 -4.09 7.19 15.56
CA LYS A 291 -5.36 7.42 16.29
C LYS A 291 -6.56 7.28 15.34
N SER A 292 -6.41 7.76 14.11
CA SER A 292 -7.45 7.68 13.08
C SER A 292 -7.47 6.33 12.39
N TYR A 293 -6.30 5.77 12.05
CA TYR A 293 -6.18 4.50 11.35
C TYR A 293 -5.10 3.61 11.99
N ALA A 294 -5.40 2.33 12.19
CA ALA A 294 -4.56 1.42 12.97
C ALA A 294 -3.43 0.78 12.15
N TYR A 295 -2.65 1.61 11.48
CA TYR A 295 -1.41 1.17 10.85
C TYR A 295 -0.19 1.67 11.63
N GLY A 296 0.89 0.91 11.60
CA GLY A 296 2.10 1.21 12.37
C GLY A 296 2.90 2.36 11.77
N PRO A 297 3.52 3.20 12.63
CA PRO A 297 4.50 4.16 12.19
C PRO A 297 5.76 3.49 11.62
N THR A 298 6.39 4.15 10.66
CA THR A 298 7.69 3.72 10.11
C THR A 298 8.88 4.48 10.73
N HIS A 299 8.62 5.63 11.36
CA HIS A 299 9.63 6.36 12.12
C HIS A 299 9.76 5.76 13.53
N LYS A 300 10.99 5.40 13.94
CA LYS A 300 11.28 4.73 15.23
C LYS A 300 10.76 5.52 16.43
N ALA A 301 10.98 6.84 16.45
CA ALA A 301 10.47 7.69 17.50
C ALA A 301 8.93 7.80 17.48
N GLY A 302 8.29 7.72 16.30
CA GLY A 302 6.84 7.72 16.17
C GLY A 302 6.19 6.54 16.91
N ILE A 303 6.81 5.35 16.85
CA ILE A 303 6.34 4.17 17.59
C ILE A 303 6.30 4.43 19.10
N SER A 304 7.32 5.09 19.63
CA SER A 304 7.42 5.40 21.07
C SER A 304 6.41 6.47 21.53
N MET A 305 5.86 7.26 20.60
CA MET A 305 4.85 8.29 20.89
C MET A 305 3.42 7.75 20.88
N VAL A 306 3.21 6.50 20.41
CA VAL A 306 1.88 5.89 20.40
C VAL A 306 1.46 5.51 21.82
N ALA A 307 0.22 5.84 22.21
CA ALA A 307 -0.32 5.43 23.50
C ALA A 307 -0.30 3.90 23.68
N PRO A 308 0.07 3.37 24.87
CA PRO A 308 0.26 1.92 25.07
C PRO A 308 -0.95 1.06 24.69
N ASP A 309 -2.17 1.52 24.99
CA ASP A 309 -3.37 0.78 24.61
C ASP A 309 -3.60 0.76 23.10
N ARG A 310 -3.25 1.85 22.42
CA ARG A 310 -3.32 1.90 20.96
C ARG A 310 -2.27 0.99 20.32
N ALA A 311 -1.07 0.94 20.86
CA ALA A 311 0.01 0.09 20.38
C ALA A 311 -0.38 -1.39 20.27
N LYS A 312 -1.24 -1.88 21.18
CA LYS A 312 -1.78 -3.27 21.17
C LYS A 312 -2.56 -3.61 19.87
N SER A 313 -3.08 -2.62 19.16
CA SER A 313 -3.86 -2.78 17.93
C SER A 313 -3.07 -2.46 16.65
N LEU A 314 -1.79 -2.15 16.78
CA LEU A 314 -0.93 -1.77 15.65
C LEU A 314 -0.01 -2.92 15.23
N PRO A 315 0.33 -3.03 13.94
CA PRO A 315 1.42 -3.88 13.46
C PRO A 315 2.77 -3.26 13.85
N ALA A 316 3.15 -3.41 15.11
CA ALA A 316 4.40 -2.88 15.67
C ALA A 316 4.84 -3.70 16.88
N GLY A 317 6.14 -3.68 17.19
CA GLY A 317 6.70 -4.30 18.37
C GLY A 317 6.37 -5.80 18.50
N ASP A 318 5.81 -6.18 19.64
CA ASP A 318 5.52 -7.59 19.96
C ASP A 318 4.51 -8.24 19.00
N ASN A 319 3.62 -7.47 18.42
CA ASN A 319 2.62 -7.97 17.45
C ASN A 319 3.25 -8.50 16.16
N LEU A 320 4.49 -8.16 15.85
CA LEU A 320 5.20 -8.61 14.66
C LEU A 320 6.26 -9.68 14.93
N LYS A 321 6.50 -10.06 16.19
CA LYS A 321 7.60 -10.99 16.56
C LYS A 321 7.52 -12.34 15.86
N THR A 322 6.32 -12.86 15.64
CA THR A 322 6.08 -14.13 14.94
C THR A 322 5.60 -13.91 13.52
N GLY A 323 5.59 -12.67 13.04
CA GLY A 323 5.05 -12.30 11.74
C GLY A 323 5.99 -12.62 10.58
N LEU A 324 5.40 -12.78 9.40
CA LEU A 324 6.08 -12.86 8.11
C LEU A 324 6.11 -11.46 7.48
N PHE A 325 7.31 -10.98 7.15
CA PHE A 325 7.44 -9.77 6.35
C PHE A 325 7.22 -10.08 4.87
N GLY A 326 6.05 -9.68 4.34
CA GLY A 326 5.65 -9.91 2.95
C GLY A 326 6.31 -8.97 1.92
N GLY A 327 7.15 -8.03 2.39
CA GLY A 327 7.95 -7.12 1.56
C GLY A 327 9.44 -7.50 1.52
N SER A 328 9.83 -8.69 2.00
CA SER A 328 11.23 -9.14 1.93
C SER A 328 11.67 -9.35 0.47
N LYS A 329 12.98 -9.34 0.25
CA LYS A 329 13.54 -9.58 -1.09
C LYS A 329 13.03 -10.90 -1.68
N GLU A 330 13.05 -11.96 -0.89
CA GLU A 330 12.59 -13.29 -1.30
C GLU A 330 11.10 -13.32 -1.63
N ALA A 331 10.29 -12.54 -0.89
CA ALA A 331 8.86 -12.39 -1.15
C ALA A 331 8.63 -11.69 -2.49
N LEU A 332 9.37 -10.63 -2.75
CA LEU A 332 9.26 -9.84 -3.98
C LEU A 332 9.70 -10.65 -5.19
N GLU A 333 10.87 -11.30 -5.12
CA GLU A 333 11.37 -12.19 -6.18
C GLU A 333 10.34 -13.28 -6.50
N PHE A 334 9.81 -13.97 -5.49
CA PHE A 334 8.78 -14.99 -5.70
C PHE A 334 7.54 -14.46 -6.40
N TRP A 335 6.98 -13.33 -5.94
CA TRP A 335 5.75 -12.81 -6.52
C TRP A 335 5.95 -12.11 -7.88
N VAL A 336 7.14 -11.56 -8.16
CA VAL A 336 7.47 -11.05 -9.49
C VAL A 336 7.60 -12.20 -10.49
N ASP A 337 8.31 -13.27 -10.12
CA ASP A 337 8.60 -14.36 -11.03
C ASP A 337 7.42 -15.31 -11.25
N PHE A 338 6.61 -15.55 -10.22
CA PHE A 338 5.61 -16.62 -10.22
C PHE A 338 4.15 -16.16 -10.05
N GLN A 339 3.87 -14.87 -10.01
CA GLN A 339 2.50 -14.37 -9.76
C GLN A 339 1.49 -14.91 -10.79
N GLU A 340 1.85 -14.90 -12.07
CA GLU A 340 0.96 -15.37 -13.14
C GLU A 340 0.71 -16.88 -13.03
N GLU A 341 1.76 -17.68 -12.89
CA GLU A 341 1.66 -19.13 -12.69
C GLU A 341 0.82 -19.49 -11.46
N MET A 342 1.07 -18.82 -10.33
CA MET A 342 0.31 -19.05 -9.10
C MET A 342 -1.15 -18.65 -9.25
N THR A 343 -1.44 -17.58 -9.97
CA THR A 343 -2.83 -17.14 -10.25
C THR A 343 -3.56 -18.15 -11.13
N GLU A 344 -2.93 -18.64 -12.19
CA GLU A 344 -3.52 -19.68 -13.03
C GLU A 344 -3.75 -20.98 -12.25
N ARG A 345 -2.77 -21.41 -11.47
CA ARG A 345 -2.87 -22.60 -10.62
C ARG A 345 -3.99 -22.45 -9.58
N TRP A 346 -4.08 -21.28 -8.95
CA TRP A 346 -5.16 -20.93 -8.03
C TRP A 346 -6.53 -21.05 -8.68
N ASN A 347 -6.71 -20.49 -9.86
CA ASN A 347 -7.99 -20.51 -10.60
C ASN A 347 -8.41 -21.95 -10.92
N ARG A 348 -7.47 -22.79 -11.37
CA ARG A 348 -7.73 -24.22 -11.58
C ARG A 348 -8.08 -24.95 -10.28
N TRP A 349 -7.34 -24.68 -9.20
CA TRP A 349 -7.55 -25.32 -7.90
C TRP A 349 -8.88 -24.91 -7.27
N VAL A 350 -9.27 -23.65 -7.31
CA VAL A 350 -10.54 -23.16 -6.75
C VAL A 350 -11.74 -23.74 -7.50
N ALA A 351 -11.62 -23.93 -8.82
CA ALA A 351 -12.70 -24.48 -9.66
C ALA A 351 -12.91 -26.00 -9.46
N GLN A 352 -11.97 -26.72 -8.88
CA GLN A 352 -12.13 -28.14 -8.55
C GLN A 352 -13.03 -28.29 -7.31
N ASN A 353 -14.01 -29.17 -7.34
CA ASN A 353 -14.91 -29.49 -6.21
C ASN A 353 -14.19 -30.31 -5.14
#